data_21f93ff559457ba1fa5a818ef064e303
#
_entry.id   21f93ff559457ba1fa5a818ef064e303
#
_cell.length_a   1.000
_cell.length_b   1.000
_cell.length_c   1.000
_cell.angle_alpha   90.00
_cell.angle_beta   90.00
_cell.angle_gamma   90.00
#
_symmetry.space_group_name_H-M   'P 1'
#
loop_
_entity.id
_entity.type
_entity.pdbx_description
1 polymer ?
#
loop_
_entity_poly.entity_id
_entity_poly.type
_entity_poly.pdbx_seq_one_letter_code
_entity_poly.pdbx_strand_id
1 'polypeptide(L)'
;SIHEALPGHYVQLYYANRHPSLVRASFGSGVMIEGWAHYTEDMMVREGFGSGDPRYSLVEKKWKLRGISNAIIDQKIHAERMTEQEALDLMINETFQEESEANGKWRRAQLTSAQLSTYFTGYILFLELLEDYKDQEGDGFNIKNFHEELLSYGSIPIRYIREMMIDD
;
A
#
# COMPACT_ATOMS: atom_id res chain seq x y z
N SER A 1 11.64 -6.60 8.29
CA SER A 1 10.56 -6.93 7.38
C SER A 1 10.56 -5.98 6.19
N ILE A 2 10.03 -6.41 5.04
CA ILE A 2 9.95 -5.61 3.81
C ILE A 2 9.12 -4.35 4.07
N HIS A 3 7.93 -4.51 4.63
CA HIS A 3 6.98 -3.42 4.90
C HIS A 3 7.59 -2.27 5.72
N GLU A 4 8.15 -2.59 6.89
CA GLU A 4 8.63 -1.59 7.84
C GLU A 4 10.03 -1.05 7.51
N ALA A 5 10.89 -1.91 6.95
CA ALA A 5 12.29 -1.56 6.75
C ALA A 5 12.63 -1.34 5.27
N LEU A 6 13.27 -2.32 4.64
CA LEU A 6 13.82 -2.21 3.28
C LEU A 6 13.09 -3.18 2.34
N PRO A 7 12.51 -2.66 1.26
CA PRO A 7 12.48 -1.26 0.78
C PRO A 7 11.24 -0.45 1.19
N GLY A 8 10.48 -0.86 2.23
CA GLY A 8 9.23 -0.26 2.68
C GLY A 8 9.36 1.13 3.33
N HIS A 9 8.70 1.33 4.47
CA HIS A 9 8.58 2.64 5.14
C HIS A 9 9.92 3.34 5.40
N TYR A 10 10.96 2.60 5.79
CA TYR A 10 12.27 3.21 6.05
C TYR A 10 12.83 3.92 4.80
N VAL A 11 12.76 3.29 3.63
CA VAL A 11 13.24 3.88 2.38
C VAL A 11 12.39 5.08 1.98
N GLN A 12 11.07 4.94 2.03
CA GLN A 12 10.14 6.01 1.71
C GLN A 12 10.38 7.25 2.60
N LEU A 13 10.50 7.06 3.93
CA LEU A 13 10.80 8.13 4.88
C LEU A 13 12.20 8.74 4.68
N TYR A 14 13.19 7.93 4.29
CA TYR A 14 14.53 8.41 3.97
C TYR A 14 14.49 9.46 2.85
N TYR A 15 13.72 9.22 1.78
CA TYR A 15 13.55 10.18 0.69
C TYR A 15 12.69 11.38 1.12
N ALA A 16 11.55 11.15 1.76
CA ALA A 16 10.63 12.19 2.19
C ALA A 16 11.30 13.21 3.12
N ASN A 17 12.07 12.74 4.12
CA ASN A 17 12.75 13.61 5.09
C ASN A 17 13.91 14.42 4.47
N ARG A 18 14.35 14.06 3.28
CA ARG A 18 15.41 14.80 2.53
C ARG A 18 14.87 15.71 1.46
N HIS A 19 13.56 15.74 1.27
CA HIS A 19 12.95 16.60 0.27
C HIS A 19 13.24 18.07 0.59
N PRO A 20 13.67 18.90 -0.39
CA PRO A 20 14.06 20.30 -0.15
C PRO A 20 12.88 21.20 0.29
N SER A 21 11.65 20.83 -0.06
CA SER A 21 10.45 21.52 0.42
C SER A 21 10.10 21.06 1.83
N LEU A 22 10.13 21.97 2.79
CA LEU A 22 9.73 21.72 4.17
C LEU A 22 8.27 21.20 4.27
N VAL A 23 7.38 21.69 3.40
CA VAL A 23 5.99 21.22 3.35
C VAL A 23 5.93 19.74 2.97
N ARG A 24 6.64 19.31 1.92
CA ARG A 24 6.66 17.91 1.50
C ARG A 24 7.41 16.99 2.49
N ALA A 25 8.39 17.51 3.20
CA ALA A 25 9.07 16.76 4.25
C ALA A 25 8.22 16.59 5.52
N SER A 26 7.27 17.51 5.78
CA SER A 26 6.45 17.53 7.00
C SER A 26 5.06 16.92 6.85
N PHE A 27 4.49 16.92 5.65
CA PHE A 27 3.15 16.43 5.38
C PHE A 27 3.18 15.28 4.37
N GLY A 28 2.49 14.20 4.70
CA GLY A 28 2.43 13.01 3.87
C GLY A 28 1.00 12.52 3.64
N SER A 29 0.79 11.82 2.53
CA SER A 29 -0.43 11.11 2.20
C SER A 29 -0.37 9.69 2.76
N GLY A 30 -1.33 9.30 3.60
CA GLY A 30 -1.43 7.92 4.08
C GLY A 30 -1.54 6.90 2.95
N VAL A 31 -2.23 7.26 1.86
CA VAL A 31 -2.36 6.42 0.66
C VAL A 31 -0.99 6.19 0.00
N MET A 32 -0.13 7.22 -0.07
CA MET A 32 1.23 7.07 -0.59
C MET A 32 2.10 6.23 0.35
N ILE A 33 2.07 6.51 1.65
CA ILE A 33 2.93 5.88 2.66
C ILE A 33 2.62 4.39 2.81
N GLU A 34 1.36 4.04 3.07
CA GLU A 34 0.93 2.66 3.26
C GLU A 34 0.90 1.87 1.94
N GLY A 35 0.49 2.54 0.86
CA GLY A 35 0.50 1.95 -0.48
C GLY A 35 1.89 1.56 -0.94
N TRP A 36 2.91 2.41 -0.70
CA TRP A 36 4.30 2.09 -1.00
C TRP A 36 4.75 0.81 -0.26
N ALA A 37 4.49 0.72 1.04
CA ALA A 37 4.90 -0.44 1.82
C ALA A 37 4.24 -1.73 1.31
N HIS A 38 2.94 -1.72 0.99
CA HIS A 38 2.25 -2.86 0.39
C HIS A 38 2.74 -3.20 -1.03
N TYR A 39 3.00 -2.18 -1.85
CA TYR A 39 3.57 -2.36 -3.17
C TYR A 39 4.94 -3.05 -3.09
N THR A 40 5.79 -2.65 -2.15
CA THR A 40 7.12 -3.24 -2.00
C THR A 40 7.09 -4.68 -1.51
N GLU A 41 6.08 -5.09 -0.74
CA GLU A 41 5.88 -6.51 -0.35
C GLU A 41 5.67 -7.39 -1.58
N ASP A 42 4.75 -7.01 -2.46
CA ASP A 42 4.45 -7.70 -3.71
C ASP A 42 5.65 -7.68 -4.68
N MET A 43 6.23 -6.50 -4.88
CA MET A 43 7.39 -6.30 -5.76
C MET A 43 8.57 -7.19 -5.35
N MET A 44 8.93 -7.24 -4.07
CA MET A 44 10.05 -8.04 -3.59
C MET A 44 9.83 -9.55 -3.82
N VAL A 45 8.60 -10.04 -3.67
CA VAL A 45 8.28 -11.44 -3.97
C VAL A 45 8.38 -11.72 -5.47
N ARG A 46 7.93 -10.80 -6.32
CA ARG A 46 8.07 -10.91 -7.79
C ARG A 46 9.52 -10.89 -8.23
N GLU A 47 10.35 -10.08 -7.59
CA GLU A 47 11.81 -9.99 -7.84
C GLU A 47 12.61 -11.16 -7.21
N GLY A 48 11.93 -12.18 -6.68
CA GLY A 48 12.54 -13.42 -6.22
C GLY A 48 12.97 -13.43 -4.75
N PHE A 49 12.49 -12.50 -3.94
CA PHE A 49 12.70 -12.56 -2.49
C PHE A 49 12.21 -13.89 -1.92
N GLY A 50 13.04 -14.53 -1.12
CA GLY A 50 12.75 -15.85 -0.57
C GLY A 50 13.16 -17.01 -1.47
N SER A 51 13.89 -16.76 -2.57
CA SER A 51 14.50 -17.78 -3.44
C SER A 51 13.49 -18.79 -4.03
N GLY A 52 12.27 -18.33 -4.33
CA GLY A 52 11.20 -19.16 -4.91
C GLY A 52 10.46 -20.05 -3.90
N ASP A 53 10.71 -19.91 -2.62
CA ASP A 53 9.93 -20.63 -1.59
C ASP A 53 8.46 -20.15 -1.60
N PRO A 54 7.50 -21.05 -1.90
CA PRO A 54 6.09 -20.69 -2.05
C PRO A 54 5.45 -20.10 -0.79
N ARG A 55 6.08 -20.30 0.37
CA ARG A 55 5.60 -19.71 1.64
C ARG A 55 5.63 -18.20 1.63
N TYR A 56 6.60 -17.57 0.96
CA TYR A 56 6.65 -16.11 0.84
C TYR A 56 5.51 -15.57 -0.01
N SER A 57 5.21 -16.21 -1.14
CA SER A 57 4.05 -15.86 -1.97
C SER A 57 2.73 -16.06 -1.24
N LEU A 58 2.60 -17.12 -0.43
CA LEU A 58 1.41 -17.36 0.37
C LEU A 58 1.21 -16.27 1.42
N VAL A 59 2.27 -15.88 2.12
CA VAL A 59 2.24 -14.81 3.13
C VAL A 59 1.88 -13.48 2.47
N GLU A 60 2.48 -13.14 1.32
CA GLU A 60 2.15 -11.92 0.56
C GLU A 60 0.64 -11.89 0.20
N LYS A 61 0.10 -12.98 -0.33
CA LYS A 61 -1.33 -13.08 -0.66
C LYS A 61 -2.23 -12.95 0.56
N LYS A 62 -1.82 -13.50 1.70
CA LYS A 62 -2.56 -13.34 2.98
C LYS A 62 -2.59 -11.86 3.39
N TRP A 63 -1.47 -11.13 3.27
CA TRP A 63 -1.42 -9.71 3.57
C TRP A 63 -2.25 -8.88 2.58
N LYS A 64 -2.25 -9.25 1.31
CA LYS A 64 -3.09 -8.61 0.28
C LYS A 64 -4.58 -8.77 0.57
N LEU A 65 -5.04 -9.99 0.90
CA LEU A 65 -6.42 -10.25 1.32
C LEU A 65 -6.81 -9.40 2.54
N ARG A 66 -5.88 -9.23 3.46
CA ARG A 66 -6.05 -8.39 4.64
C ARG A 66 -6.20 -6.91 4.28
N GLY A 67 -5.42 -6.41 3.34
CA GLY A 67 -5.56 -5.05 2.79
C GLY A 67 -6.91 -4.83 2.12
N ILE A 68 -7.37 -5.82 1.33
CA ILE A 68 -8.69 -5.80 0.70
C ILE A 68 -9.81 -5.75 1.73
N SER A 69 -9.80 -6.66 2.71
CA SER A 69 -10.81 -6.66 3.77
C SER A 69 -10.81 -5.35 4.58
N ASN A 70 -9.64 -4.78 4.84
CA ASN A 70 -9.51 -3.48 5.49
C ASN A 70 -10.26 -2.38 4.72
N ALA A 71 -10.08 -2.31 3.40
CA ALA A 71 -10.76 -1.33 2.55
C ALA A 71 -12.28 -1.52 2.55
N ILE A 72 -12.74 -2.78 2.50
CA ILE A 72 -14.18 -3.11 2.52
C ILE A 72 -14.82 -2.73 3.85
N ILE A 73 -14.22 -3.13 4.99
CA ILE A 73 -14.80 -2.84 6.30
C ILE A 73 -14.79 -1.34 6.61
N ASP A 74 -13.71 -0.63 6.25
CA ASP A 74 -13.61 0.82 6.45
C ASP A 74 -14.76 1.55 5.73
N GLN A 75 -14.96 1.24 4.45
CA GLN A 75 -16.05 1.84 3.69
C GLN A 75 -17.42 1.43 4.23
N LYS A 76 -17.65 0.14 4.47
CA LYS A 76 -18.97 -0.37 4.84
C LYS A 76 -19.40 0.04 6.24
N ILE A 77 -18.49 0.13 7.20
CA ILE A 77 -18.77 0.64 8.55
C ILE A 77 -19.27 2.08 8.49
N HIS A 78 -18.58 2.92 7.72
CA HIS A 78 -18.86 4.36 7.73
C HIS A 78 -19.96 4.80 6.76
N ALA A 79 -20.17 4.07 5.66
CA ALA A 79 -21.13 4.42 4.61
C ALA A 79 -22.39 3.54 4.58
N GLU A 80 -22.29 2.26 4.97
CA GLU A 80 -23.34 1.27 4.77
C GLU A 80 -23.84 0.63 6.08
N ARG A 81 -23.35 1.05 7.24
CA ARG A 81 -23.73 0.54 8.57
C ARG A 81 -23.50 -0.97 8.74
N MET A 82 -22.37 -1.47 8.25
CA MET A 82 -21.94 -2.86 8.43
C MET A 82 -21.95 -3.23 9.92
N THR A 83 -22.51 -4.39 10.23
CA THR A 83 -22.54 -4.91 11.60
C THR A 83 -21.22 -5.57 12.00
N GLU A 84 -21.00 -5.74 13.30
CA GLU A 84 -19.83 -6.45 13.82
C GLU A 84 -19.75 -7.88 13.28
N GLN A 85 -20.87 -8.61 13.26
CA GLN A 85 -20.91 -9.99 12.78
C GLN A 85 -20.51 -10.09 11.30
N GLU A 86 -21.02 -9.21 10.43
CA GLU A 86 -20.66 -9.19 9.01
C GLU A 86 -19.16 -8.87 8.82
N ALA A 87 -18.61 -7.96 9.62
CA ALA A 87 -17.19 -7.64 9.56
C ALA A 87 -16.30 -8.79 10.04
N LEU A 88 -16.68 -9.47 11.13
CA LEU A 88 -15.96 -10.63 11.64
C LEU A 88 -16.03 -11.80 10.66
N ASP A 89 -17.20 -12.08 10.07
CA ASP A 89 -17.36 -13.13 9.07
C ASP A 89 -16.45 -12.89 7.85
N LEU A 90 -16.41 -11.67 7.32
CA LEU A 90 -15.50 -11.31 6.24
C LEU A 90 -14.02 -11.53 6.63
N MET A 91 -13.62 -11.03 7.81
CA MET A 91 -12.22 -11.10 8.23
C MET A 91 -11.76 -12.53 8.55
N ILE A 92 -12.57 -13.31 9.25
CA ILE A 92 -12.19 -14.63 9.73
C ILE A 92 -12.41 -15.69 8.64
N ASN A 93 -13.62 -15.73 8.06
CA ASN A 93 -14.03 -16.83 7.19
C ASN A 93 -13.60 -16.63 5.72
N GLU A 94 -13.55 -15.39 5.23
CA GLU A 94 -13.21 -15.12 3.84
C GLU A 94 -11.74 -14.67 3.65
N THR A 95 -11.15 -13.99 4.65
CA THR A 95 -9.77 -13.49 4.55
C THR A 95 -8.80 -14.08 5.57
N PHE A 96 -9.22 -15.15 6.27
CA PHE A 96 -8.38 -16.03 7.10
C PHE A 96 -7.59 -15.31 8.19
N GLN A 97 -8.19 -14.26 8.78
CA GLN A 97 -7.58 -13.55 9.91
C GLN A 97 -7.88 -14.28 11.23
N GLU A 98 -6.96 -14.16 12.17
CA GLU A 98 -7.17 -14.69 13.52
C GLU A 98 -8.31 -13.93 14.22
N GLU A 99 -9.16 -14.65 14.96
CA GLU A 99 -10.34 -14.07 15.62
C GLU A 99 -9.99 -12.92 16.55
N SER A 100 -8.94 -13.06 17.35
CA SER A 100 -8.48 -12.00 18.27
C SER A 100 -8.05 -10.73 17.53
N GLU A 101 -7.43 -10.91 16.37
CA GLU A 101 -7.01 -9.84 15.49
C GLU A 101 -8.20 -9.15 14.81
N ALA A 102 -9.16 -9.94 14.29
CA ALA A 102 -10.38 -9.43 13.69
C ALA A 102 -11.19 -8.58 14.68
N ASN A 103 -11.34 -9.04 15.93
CA ASN A 103 -12.00 -8.27 17.00
C ASN A 103 -11.28 -6.96 17.31
N GLY A 104 -9.95 -6.96 17.36
CA GLY A 104 -9.15 -5.75 17.54
C GLY A 104 -9.32 -4.77 16.37
N LYS A 105 -9.36 -5.28 15.17
CA LYS A 105 -9.54 -4.49 13.94
C LYS A 105 -10.94 -3.88 13.84
N TRP A 106 -11.98 -4.62 14.20
CA TRP A 106 -13.34 -4.08 14.29
C TRP A 106 -13.40 -2.82 15.16
N ARG A 107 -12.80 -2.88 16.36
CA ARG A 107 -12.74 -1.73 17.27
C ARG A 107 -11.95 -0.56 16.66
N ARG A 108 -10.80 -0.84 16.04
CA ARG A 108 -9.96 0.17 15.38
C ARG A 108 -10.71 0.85 14.23
N ALA A 109 -11.42 0.07 13.41
CA ALA A 109 -12.18 0.60 12.27
C ALA A 109 -13.26 1.59 12.67
N GLN A 110 -13.85 1.44 13.85
CA GLN A 110 -14.85 2.39 14.39
C GLN A 110 -14.21 3.69 14.92
N LEU A 111 -12.93 3.67 15.29
CA LEU A 111 -12.21 4.83 15.85
C LEU A 111 -11.51 5.66 14.77
N THR A 112 -11.37 5.13 13.56
CA THR A 112 -10.71 5.81 12.43
C THR A 112 -11.62 5.79 11.22
N SER A 113 -11.46 6.74 10.30
CA SER A 113 -12.19 6.78 9.04
C SER A 113 -11.20 6.97 7.89
N ALA A 114 -11.39 6.20 6.81
CA ALA A 114 -10.57 6.19 5.61
C ALA A 114 -9.09 5.77 5.82
N GLN A 115 -8.69 5.38 7.04
CA GLN A 115 -7.31 4.99 7.31
C GLN A 115 -7.03 3.54 6.87
N LEU A 116 -7.97 2.62 7.11
CA LEU A 116 -7.79 1.22 6.73
C LEU A 116 -7.87 1.00 5.21
N SER A 117 -8.54 1.87 4.49
CA SER A 117 -8.59 1.83 3.02
C SER A 117 -7.31 2.34 2.34
N THR A 118 -6.44 3.08 3.05
CA THR A 118 -5.20 3.62 2.47
C THR A 118 -4.25 2.55 1.93
N TYR A 119 -4.19 1.40 2.59
CA TYR A 119 -3.30 0.28 2.26
C TYR A 119 -3.56 -0.25 0.84
N PHE A 120 -4.76 -0.76 0.61
CA PHE A 120 -5.10 -1.39 -0.67
C PHE A 120 -5.29 -0.36 -1.78
N THR A 121 -5.91 0.79 -1.48
CA THR A 121 -6.05 1.89 -2.45
C THR A 121 -4.68 2.36 -2.95
N GLY A 122 -3.75 2.59 -2.04
CA GLY A 122 -2.40 3.00 -2.41
C GLY A 122 -1.67 1.92 -3.22
N TYR A 123 -1.78 0.65 -2.84
CA TYR A 123 -1.20 -0.46 -3.60
C TYR A 123 -1.69 -0.49 -5.05
N ILE A 124 -2.99 -0.35 -5.29
CA ILE A 124 -3.56 -0.32 -6.65
C ILE A 124 -3.04 0.87 -7.44
N LEU A 125 -3.05 2.07 -6.85
CA LEU A 125 -2.54 3.28 -7.51
C LEU A 125 -1.05 3.18 -7.87
N PHE A 126 -0.24 2.48 -7.08
CA PHE A 126 1.15 2.21 -7.43
C PHE A 126 1.29 1.23 -8.60
N LEU A 127 0.44 0.21 -8.67
CA LEU A 127 0.45 -0.70 -9.82
C LEU A 127 0.03 0.01 -11.11
N GLU A 128 -1.00 0.84 -11.05
CA GLU A 128 -1.45 1.64 -12.18
C GLU A 128 -0.33 2.59 -12.65
N LEU A 129 0.29 3.33 -11.74
CA LEU A 129 1.40 4.22 -12.06
C LEU A 129 2.60 3.48 -12.66
N LEU A 130 2.91 2.28 -12.16
CA LEU A 130 3.99 1.44 -12.70
C LEU A 130 3.70 1.01 -14.14
N GLU A 131 2.47 0.63 -14.46
CA GLU A 131 2.10 0.23 -15.82
C GLU A 131 2.10 1.45 -16.75
N ASP A 132 1.55 2.60 -16.35
CA ASP A 132 1.62 3.84 -17.14
C ASP A 132 3.08 4.24 -17.45
N TYR A 133 3.97 4.15 -16.45
CA TYR A 133 5.39 4.47 -16.62
C TYR A 133 6.11 3.47 -17.54
N LYS A 134 5.77 2.19 -17.45
CA LYS A 134 6.29 1.17 -18.39
C LYS A 134 5.85 1.44 -19.82
N ASP A 135 4.59 1.78 -20.02
CA ASP A 135 4.05 2.07 -21.34
C ASP A 135 4.74 3.32 -21.95
N GLN A 136 5.01 4.33 -21.13
CA GLN A 136 5.73 5.55 -21.55
C GLN A 136 7.20 5.26 -21.93
N GLU A 137 7.93 4.52 -21.08
CA GLU A 137 9.36 4.26 -21.26
C GLU A 137 9.65 3.14 -22.30
N GLY A 138 8.69 2.27 -22.57
CA GLY A 138 8.87 1.15 -23.50
C GLY A 138 10.12 0.33 -23.21
N ASP A 139 10.96 0.14 -24.20
CA ASP A 139 12.22 -0.63 -24.08
C ASP A 139 13.24 0.03 -23.12
N GLY A 140 13.07 1.29 -22.76
CA GLY A 140 13.90 2.02 -21.80
C GLY A 140 13.54 1.80 -20.34
N PHE A 141 12.44 1.10 -20.05
CA PHE A 141 11.95 0.91 -18.69
C PHE A 141 13.01 0.32 -17.75
N ASN A 142 13.17 0.95 -16.60
CA ASN A 142 14.02 0.49 -15.52
C ASN A 142 13.33 0.70 -14.17
N ILE A 143 13.10 -0.39 -13.45
CA ILE A 143 12.38 -0.36 -12.16
C ILE A 143 13.07 0.50 -11.10
N LYS A 144 14.40 0.56 -11.10
CA LYS A 144 15.15 1.39 -10.17
C LYS A 144 14.91 2.87 -10.45
N ASN A 145 14.97 3.27 -11.73
CA ASN A 145 14.72 4.66 -12.12
C ASN A 145 13.30 5.08 -11.74
N PHE A 146 12.31 4.22 -12.01
CA PHE A 146 10.93 4.43 -11.57
C PHE A 146 10.82 4.69 -10.07
N HIS A 147 11.45 3.85 -9.24
CA HIS A 147 11.38 4.00 -7.78
C HIS A 147 12.11 5.25 -7.29
N GLU A 148 13.30 5.54 -7.82
CA GLU A 148 14.08 6.71 -7.41
C GLU A 148 13.37 8.02 -7.78
N GLU A 149 12.79 8.08 -8.97
CA GLU A 149 12.02 9.22 -9.42
C GLU A 149 10.77 9.42 -8.57
N LEU A 150 9.94 8.38 -8.42
CA LEU A 150 8.72 8.39 -7.63
C LEU A 150 8.98 8.87 -6.19
N LEU A 151 9.98 8.30 -5.52
CA LEU A 151 10.32 8.66 -4.14
C LEU A 151 10.90 10.06 -4.02
N SER A 152 11.51 10.60 -5.09
CA SER A 152 12.06 11.96 -5.10
C SER A 152 11.00 13.05 -4.89
N TYR A 153 9.74 12.77 -5.22
CA TYR A 153 8.63 13.71 -5.02
C TYR A 153 8.15 13.79 -3.56
N GLY A 154 8.66 12.94 -2.67
CA GLY A 154 8.25 12.85 -1.27
C GLY A 154 6.92 12.11 -1.09
N SER A 155 6.25 12.31 0.04
CA SER A 155 5.04 11.54 0.41
C SER A 155 3.73 12.22 0.00
N ILE A 156 3.69 12.89 -1.13
CA ILE A 156 2.47 13.54 -1.65
C ILE A 156 1.47 12.50 -2.20
N PRO A 157 0.18 12.87 -2.40
CA PRO A 157 -0.78 11.94 -3.00
C PRO A 157 -0.33 11.44 -4.37
N ILE A 158 -0.47 10.14 -4.61
CA ILE A 158 0.03 9.42 -5.81
C ILE A 158 -0.45 10.06 -7.11
N ARG A 159 -1.69 10.58 -7.16
CA ARG A 159 -2.21 11.26 -8.34
C ARG A 159 -1.33 12.44 -8.81
N TYR A 160 -0.76 13.19 -7.87
CA TYR A 160 0.13 14.31 -8.22
C TYR A 160 1.52 13.84 -8.62
N ILE A 161 1.97 12.69 -8.09
CA ILE A 161 3.18 12.03 -8.56
C ILE A 161 2.97 11.60 -10.02
N ARG A 162 1.82 10.99 -10.33
CA ARG A 162 1.46 10.59 -11.69
C ARG A 162 1.45 11.77 -12.67
N GLU A 163 0.83 12.89 -12.29
CA GLU A 163 0.81 14.13 -13.10
C GLU A 163 2.22 14.71 -13.37
N MET A 164 3.23 14.36 -12.57
CA MET A 164 4.61 14.82 -12.73
C MET A 164 5.52 13.80 -13.43
N MET A 165 5.16 12.53 -13.45
CA MET A 165 5.96 11.44 -14.02
C MET A 165 5.47 11.02 -15.41
N ILE A 166 4.19 11.17 -15.67
CA ILE A 166 3.55 10.66 -16.90
C ILE A 166 3.15 11.86 -17.76
N ASP A 167 3.61 11.86 -19.00
CA ASP A 167 3.21 12.82 -20.03
C ASP A 167 1.76 12.54 -20.46
N ASP A 168 0.96 13.60 -20.69
CA ASP A 168 -0.42 13.52 -21.17
C ASP A 168 -0.54 13.15 -22.67
#